data_d67c118828b2a8c954386fd0121e6622
#
_entry.id   d67c118828b2a8c954386fd0121e6622
#
_cell.length_a   1.000
_cell.length_b   1.000
_cell.length_c   1.000
_cell.angle_alpha   90.00
_cell.angle_beta   90.00
_cell.angle_gamma   90.00
#
_symmetry.space_group_name_H-M   'P 1'
#
loop_
_entity.id
_entity.type
_entity.pdbx_description
1 polymer ?
#
loop_
_entity_poly.entity_id
_entity_poly.type
_entity_poly.pdbx_seq_one_letter_code
_entity_poly.pdbx_strand_id
1 'polypeptide(L)'
;MIRVEDLHRHFGGFRAVDGASLTIRKGSITGLIGPNGAGKTTLFNVIAGMLPPTSGEVYMDGHNITGLPPHELFQRGLLRTFQLAHEFASMTVRENLMMVPSGQTGETLWNAWFRRGQIAREEAELRQRADDVLDFLTIRHLAHERAGNLSGGQKKLLELGRTMMVDAKIVFLDEVGAGVNRTLLGTIGDAIVRLNKERGYTFCVIEHDMDFIGRLCDPVIVMAEGKVLAEGSAAEIMKNEDVIEAYLGTGLKNKVKAELVGGEA
;
A
#
# COMPACT_ATOMS: atom_id res chain seq x y z
N MET A 1 14.86 1.24 -4.59
CA MET A 1 13.54 1.46 -5.22
C MET A 1 12.99 2.83 -4.88
N ILE A 2 12.52 3.08 -3.67
CA ILE A 2 12.17 4.43 -3.19
C ILE A 2 13.19 4.87 -2.15
N ARG A 3 13.68 6.10 -2.24
CA ARG A 3 14.51 6.76 -1.24
C ARG A 3 13.89 8.11 -0.90
N VAL A 4 13.70 8.36 0.37
CA VAL A 4 13.15 9.59 0.94
C VAL A 4 14.25 10.26 1.73
N GLU A 5 14.50 11.54 1.49
CA GLU A 5 15.57 12.33 2.10
C GLU A 5 14.99 13.58 2.75
N ASP A 6 15.16 13.68 4.06
CA ASP A 6 14.79 14.83 4.89
C ASP A 6 13.42 15.42 4.55
N LEU A 7 12.42 14.53 4.43
CA LEU A 7 11.09 14.90 3.96
C LEU A 7 10.30 15.58 5.06
N HIS A 8 9.73 16.74 4.73
CA HIS A 8 8.86 17.50 5.62
C HIS A 8 7.50 17.73 4.99
N ARG A 9 6.44 17.61 5.78
CA ARG A 9 5.09 18.04 5.43
C ARG A 9 4.41 18.70 6.61
N HIS A 10 4.17 20.00 6.49
CA HIS A 10 3.52 20.82 7.51
C HIS A 10 2.13 21.26 7.07
N PHE A 11 1.22 21.35 8.01
CA PHE A 11 -0.13 21.92 7.85
C PHE A 11 -0.27 23.09 8.85
N GLY A 12 0.01 24.30 8.39
CA GLY A 12 0.15 25.43 9.30
C GLY A 12 1.25 25.20 10.33
N GLY A 13 0.92 25.25 11.60
CA GLY A 13 1.86 24.97 12.70
C GLY A 13 2.09 23.49 13.01
N PHE A 14 1.30 22.58 12.44
CA PHE A 14 1.40 21.14 12.70
C PHE A 14 2.36 20.48 11.71
N ARG A 15 3.38 19.78 12.24
CA ARG A 15 4.39 19.06 11.47
C ARG A 15 4.01 17.59 11.39
N ALA A 16 3.27 17.24 10.34
CA ALA A 16 2.79 15.86 10.15
C ALA A 16 3.91 14.89 9.74
N VAL A 17 4.90 15.38 8.96
CA VAL A 17 6.18 14.72 8.68
C VAL A 17 7.26 15.76 8.94
N ASP A 18 8.30 15.41 9.71
CA ASP A 18 9.30 16.34 10.22
C ASP A 18 10.73 15.78 10.09
N GLY A 19 11.24 15.71 8.85
CA GLY A 19 12.59 15.22 8.57
C GLY A 19 12.67 13.70 8.40
N ALA A 20 11.63 13.09 7.84
CA ALA A 20 11.62 11.64 7.59
C ALA A 20 12.60 11.26 6.48
N SER A 21 13.54 10.35 6.79
CA SER A 21 14.45 9.73 5.82
C SER A 21 14.34 8.23 5.90
N LEU A 22 14.08 7.55 4.77
CA LEU A 22 13.95 6.10 4.71
C LEU A 22 14.21 5.55 3.31
N THR A 23 14.41 4.24 3.23
CA THR A 23 14.60 3.55 1.95
C THR A 23 13.74 2.30 1.86
N ILE A 24 12.93 2.20 0.80
CA ILE A 24 12.21 0.98 0.43
C ILE A 24 13.02 0.27 -0.65
N ARG A 25 13.53 -0.92 -0.35
CA ARG A 25 14.38 -1.68 -1.26
C ARG A 25 13.53 -2.35 -2.34
N LYS A 26 14.10 -2.48 -3.54
CA LYS A 26 13.44 -3.20 -4.63
C LYS A 26 13.24 -4.67 -4.26
N GLY A 27 12.03 -5.19 -4.46
CA GLY A 27 11.69 -6.58 -4.14
C GLY A 27 11.46 -6.85 -2.66
N SER A 28 11.46 -5.83 -1.77
CA SER A 28 11.08 -6.02 -0.37
C SER A 28 9.56 -5.90 -0.17
N ILE A 29 9.08 -6.48 0.91
CA ILE A 29 7.79 -6.16 1.52
C ILE A 29 8.12 -5.38 2.79
N THR A 30 8.12 -4.05 2.72
CA THR A 30 8.49 -3.17 3.83
C THR A 30 7.25 -2.82 4.66
N GLY A 31 7.30 -3.03 5.97
CA GLY A 31 6.26 -2.56 6.89
C GLY A 31 6.52 -1.11 7.31
N LEU A 32 5.48 -0.29 7.34
CA LEU A 32 5.54 1.07 7.92
C LEU A 32 4.54 1.14 9.06
N ILE A 33 5.03 1.10 10.29
CA ILE A 33 4.22 1.06 11.50
C ILE A 33 4.43 2.30 12.36
N GLY A 34 3.65 2.44 13.41
CA GLY A 34 3.74 3.55 14.38
C GLY A 34 2.37 3.92 14.94
N PRO A 35 2.32 4.68 16.03
CA PRO A 35 1.06 5.10 16.65
C PRO A 35 0.20 5.95 15.71
N ASN A 36 -1.06 6.16 16.11
CA ASN A 36 -1.95 7.07 15.40
C ASN A 36 -1.37 8.49 15.46
N GLY A 37 -1.42 9.19 14.33
CA GLY A 37 -0.81 10.53 14.23
C GLY A 37 0.70 10.57 13.99
N ALA A 38 1.38 9.41 13.87
CA ALA A 38 2.82 9.34 13.60
C ALA A 38 3.25 9.90 12.22
N GLY A 39 2.31 10.21 11.33
CA GLY A 39 2.60 10.77 10.00
C GLY A 39 2.64 9.76 8.86
N LYS A 40 2.39 8.45 9.08
CA LYS A 40 2.49 7.37 8.09
C LYS A 40 1.67 7.65 6.82
N THR A 41 0.37 7.87 6.95
CA THR A 41 -0.52 8.16 5.82
C THR A 41 -0.15 9.47 5.12
N THR A 42 0.33 10.48 5.87
CA THR A 42 0.83 11.73 5.28
C THR A 42 2.08 11.48 4.45
N LEU A 43 3.03 10.67 4.95
CA LEU A 43 4.23 10.27 4.22
C LEU A 43 3.85 9.53 2.93
N PHE A 44 2.94 8.55 2.99
CA PHE A 44 2.43 7.86 1.80
C PHE A 44 1.80 8.83 0.79
N ASN A 45 0.98 9.78 1.29
CA ASN A 45 0.35 10.81 0.44
C ASN A 45 1.40 11.66 -0.30
N VAL A 46 2.50 12.02 0.37
CA VAL A 46 3.56 12.82 -0.25
C VAL A 46 4.32 11.98 -1.28
N ILE A 47 4.73 10.75 -0.95
CA ILE A 47 5.45 9.88 -1.90
C ILE A 47 4.59 9.56 -3.12
N ALA A 48 3.28 9.37 -2.94
CA ALA A 48 2.32 9.06 -4.02
C ALA A 48 1.83 10.32 -4.78
N GLY A 49 2.40 11.51 -4.50
CA GLY A 49 2.05 12.75 -5.20
C GLY A 49 0.67 13.31 -4.89
N MET A 50 -0.02 12.77 -3.88
CA MET A 50 -1.35 13.25 -3.43
C MET A 50 -1.25 14.54 -2.62
N LEU A 51 -0.10 14.78 -2.00
CA LEU A 51 0.23 16.00 -1.26
C LEU A 51 1.63 16.47 -1.66
N PRO A 52 1.84 17.77 -1.91
CA PRO A 52 3.17 18.29 -2.12
C PRO A 52 3.96 18.25 -0.80
N PRO A 53 5.28 17.98 -0.81
CA PRO A 53 6.12 18.16 0.36
C PRO A 53 6.26 19.64 0.72
N THR A 54 6.61 19.94 1.97
CA THR A 54 7.05 21.29 2.37
C THR A 54 8.52 21.48 2.01
N SER A 55 9.36 20.46 2.23
CA SER A 55 10.75 20.37 1.81
C SER A 55 11.22 18.91 1.81
N GLY A 56 12.45 18.66 1.38
CA GLY A 56 13.00 17.31 1.23
C GLY A 56 12.72 16.71 -0.15
N GLU A 57 13.23 15.52 -0.38
CA GLU A 57 13.21 14.90 -1.70
C GLU A 57 12.81 13.44 -1.66
N VAL A 58 12.18 12.99 -2.75
CA VAL A 58 11.77 11.60 -2.97
C VAL A 58 12.36 11.13 -4.31
N TYR A 59 13.00 9.98 -4.28
CA TYR A 59 13.59 9.37 -5.46
C TYR A 59 12.99 7.98 -5.71
N MET A 60 12.77 7.65 -6.97
CA MET A 60 12.40 6.31 -7.44
C MET A 60 13.40 5.84 -8.48
N ASP A 61 14.08 4.72 -8.21
CA ASP A 61 15.13 4.15 -9.05
C ASP A 61 16.22 5.19 -9.44
N GLY A 62 16.58 6.08 -8.51
CA GLY A 62 17.58 7.14 -8.69
C GLY A 62 17.05 8.41 -9.35
N HIS A 63 15.82 8.44 -9.82
CA HIS A 63 15.21 9.62 -10.42
C HIS A 63 14.41 10.39 -9.37
N ASN A 64 14.58 11.70 -9.32
CA ASN A 64 13.79 12.56 -8.46
C ASN A 64 12.33 12.57 -8.93
N ILE A 65 11.42 12.22 -8.03
CA ILE A 65 9.97 12.19 -8.26
C ILE A 65 9.22 13.16 -7.34
N THR A 66 9.93 14.02 -6.64
CA THR A 66 9.37 14.95 -5.66
C THR A 66 8.30 15.85 -6.29
N GLY A 67 7.10 15.81 -5.71
CA GLY A 67 5.99 16.65 -6.16
C GLY A 67 5.40 16.30 -7.53
N LEU A 68 5.81 15.19 -8.15
CA LEU A 68 5.15 14.71 -9.36
C LEU A 68 3.70 14.34 -9.08
N PRO A 69 2.77 14.62 -10.01
CA PRO A 69 1.38 14.29 -9.82
C PRO A 69 1.13 12.76 -9.88
N PRO A 70 0.05 12.25 -9.26
CA PRO A 70 -0.22 10.81 -9.16
C PRO A 70 -0.25 10.06 -10.49
N HIS A 71 -0.74 10.69 -11.56
CA HIS A 71 -0.83 10.04 -12.87
C HIS A 71 0.55 9.79 -13.50
N GLU A 72 1.54 10.66 -13.28
CA GLU A 72 2.91 10.43 -13.73
C GLU A 72 3.59 9.33 -12.91
N LEU A 73 3.34 9.29 -11.61
CA LEU A 73 3.84 8.23 -10.73
C LEU A 73 3.25 6.87 -11.10
N PHE A 74 1.95 6.83 -11.42
CA PHE A 74 1.27 5.65 -11.94
C PHE A 74 1.95 5.12 -13.21
N GLN A 75 2.25 5.98 -14.18
CA GLN A 75 2.96 5.61 -15.42
C GLN A 75 4.37 5.06 -15.15
N ARG A 76 5.02 5.46 -14.06
CA ARG A 76 6.32 4.95 -13.62
C ARG A 76 6.22 3.63 -12.86
N GLY A 77 4.99 3.18 -12.56
CA GLY A 77 4.71 1.94 -11.84
C GLY A 77 4.63 2.10 -10.32
N LEU A 78 4.46 3.33 -9.80
CA LEU A 78 4.16 3.56 -8.40
C LEU A 78 2.65 3.62 -8.23
N LEU A 79 2.09 2.65 -7.50
CA LEU A 79 0.67 2.57 -7.20
C LEU A 79 0.43 2.72 -5.70
N ARG A 80 -0.69 3.33 -5.37
CA ARG A 80 -1.19 3.36 -4.00
C ARG A 80 -2.63 2.87 -3.96
N THR A 81 -2.92 1.95 -3.04
CA THR A 81 -4.30 1.61 -2.70
C THR A 81 -4.85 2.60 -1.69
N PHE A 82 -6.16 2.77 -1.68
CA PHE A 82 -6.83 3.64 -0.72
C PHE A 82 -7.35 2.84 0.47
N GLN A 83 -7.47 3.49 1.61
CA GLN A 83 -8.01 2.89 2.84
C GLN A 83 -9.45 2.34 2.64
N LEU A 84 -10.23 2.98 1.78
CA LEU A 84 -11.52 2.46 1.32
C LEU A 84 -11.36 1.93 -0.10
N ALA A 85 -11.75 0.68 -0.33
CA ALA A 85 -11.77 0.10 -1.67
C ALA A 85 -12.76 0.87 -2.54
N HIS A 86 -12.26 1.47 -3.63
CA HIS A 86 -13.07 2.22 -4.59
C HIS A 86 -13.38 1.34 -5.81
N GLU A 87 -14.18 0.30 -5.60
CA GLU A 87 -14.71 -0.48 -6.71
C GLU A 87 -15.85 0.26 -7.43
N PHE A 88 -15.99 0.02 -8.71
CA PHE A 88 -17.17 0.42 -9.46
C PHE A 88 -18.29 -0.57 -9.14
N ALA A 89 -19.09 -0.24 -8.13
CA ALA A 89 -20.06 -1.15 -7.50
C ALA A 89 -21.11 -1.73 -8.47
N SER A 90 -21.46 -0.99 -9.54
CA SER A 90 -22.43 -1.40 -10.57
C SER A 90 -21.83 -2.34 -11.62
N MET A 91 -20.50 -2.39 -11.75
CA MET A 91 -19.78 -3.23 -12.70
C MET A 91 -19.47 -4.60 -12.08
N THR A 92 -19.26 -5.59 -12.92
CA THR A 92 -18.78 -6.90 -12.50
C THR A 92 -17.33 -6.82 -11.99
N VAL A 93 -16.92 -7.83 -11.25
CA VAL A 93 -15.53 -7.97 -10.76
C VAL A 93 -14.54 -7.98 -11.92
N ARG A 94 -14.85 -8.71 -13.00
CA ARG A 94 -14.03 -8.75 -14.22
C ARG A 94 -13.94 -7.38 -14.88
N GLU A 95 -15.05 -6.68 -15.07
CA GLU A 95 -15.08 -5.35 -15.69
C GLU A 95 -14.27 -4.35 -14.86
N ASN A 96 -14.31 -4.43 -13.53
CA ASN A 96 -13.47 -3.62 -12.65
C ASN A 96 -11.96 -3.81 -12.90
N LEU A 97 -11.54 -5.01 -13.27
CA LEU A 97 -10.14 -5.27 -13.67
C LEU A 97 -9.85 -4.73 -15.07
N MET A 98 -10.74 -4.98 -16.03
CA MET A 98 -10.55 -4.60 -17.43
C MET A 98 -10.48 -3.08 -17.65
N MET A 99 -11.05 -2.28 -16.74
CA MET A 99 -11.01 -0.81 -16.81
C MET A 99 -9.66 -0.19 -16.40
N VAL A 100 -8.77 -0.94 -15.78
CA VAL A 100 -7.55 -0.35 -15.17
C VAL A 100 -6.47 0.01 -16.19
N PRO A 101 -6.17 -0.81 -17.22
CA PRO A 101 -5.18 -0.46 -18.23
C PRO A 101 -5.62 0.76 -19.04
N SER A 102 -4.72 1.74 -19.18
CA SER A 102 -4.92 2.94 -19.98
C SER A 102 -4.51 2.75 -21.44
N GLY A 103 -4.97 3.65 -22.33
CA GLY A 103 -4.54 3.66 -23.72
C GLY A 103 -5.22 2.61 -24.59
N GLN A 104 -6.40 2.14 -24.21
CA GLN A 104 -7.19 1.21 -24.99
C GLN A 104 -7.65 1.88 -26.31
N THR A 105 -7.53 1.17 -27.44
CA THR A 105 -7.89 1.72 -28.75
C THR A 105 -9.33 2.22 -28.80
N GLY A 106 -10.23 1.62 -28.01
CA GLY A 106 -11.66 1.97 -27.93
C GLY A 106 -11.97 3.29 -27.22
N GLU A 107 -11.02 3.92 -26.50
CA GLU A 107 -11.23 5.17 -25.78
C GLU A 107 -11.47 6.37 -26.69
N THR A 108 -11.13 6.28 -28.00
CA THR A 108 -11.35 7.32 -28.99
C THR A 108 -12.52 6.98 -29.90
N LEU A 109 -13.49 7.89 -30.03
CA LEU A 109 -14.67 7.70 -30.89
C LEU A 109 -14.32 7.32 -32.33
N TRP A 110 -13.24 7.91 -32.89
CA TRP A 110 -12.78 7.61 -34.24
C TRP A 110 -12.29 6.16 -34.37
N ASN A 111 -11.53 5.67 -33.41
CA ASN A 111 -11.07 4.29 -33.40
C ASN A 111 -12.23 3.30 -33.18
N ALA A 112 -13.18 3.65 -32.30
CA ALA A 112 -14.36 2.82 -32.04
C ALA A 112 -15.18 2.56 -33.33
N TRP A 113 -15.15 3.48 -34.31
CA TRP A 113 -15.84 3.30 -35.59
C TRP A 113 -15.03 2.55 -36.62
N PHE A 114 -13.74 2.82 -36.73
CA PHE A 114 -12.91 2.32 -37.83
C PHE A 114 -12.03 1.13 -37.47
N ARG A 115 -11.81 0.83 -36.17
CA ARG A 115 -10.90 -0.22 -35.70
C ARG A 115 -11.58 -1.33 -34.86
N ARG A 116 -12.84 -1.65 -35.21
CA ARG A 116 -13.65 -2.64 -34.45
C ARG A 116 -12.95 -3.99 -34.26
N GLY A 117 -12.24 -4.49 -35.28
CA GLY A 117 -11.53 -5.76 -35.21
C GLY A 117 -10.31 -5.72 -34.26
N GLN A 118 -9.63 -4.58 -34.19
CA GLN A 118 -8.53 -4.37 -33.23
C GLN A 118 -9.06 -4.29 -31.81
N ILE A 119 -10.12 -3.51 -31.58
CA ILE A 119 -10.78 -3.36 -30.27
C ILE A 119 -11.24 -4.72 -29.74
N ALA A 120 -11.89 -5.54 -30.59
CA ALA A 120 -12.34 -6.86 -30.17
C ALA A 120 -11.19 -7.80 -29.75
N ARG A 121 -10.02 -7.69 -30.38
CA ARG A 121 -8.82 -8.44 -29.98
C ARG A 121 -8.26 -7.94 -28.64
N GLU A 122 -8.10 -6.63 -28.50
CA GLU A 122 -7.64 -6.00 -27.25
C GLU A 122 -8.56 -6.34 -26.07
N GLU A 123 -9.88 -6.30 -26.29
CA GLU A 123 -10.87 -6.70 -25.27
C GLU A 123 -10.75 -8.18 -24.90
N ALA A 124 -10.51 -9.07 -25.86
CA ALA A 124 -10.31 -10.49 -25.60
C ALA A 124 -9.02 -10.74 -24.80
N GLU A 125 -7.94 -10.04 -25.12
CA GLU A 125 -6.66 -10.11 -24.38
C GLU A 125 -6.82 -9.55 -22.96
N LEU A 126 -7.49 -8.42 -22.79
CA LEU A 126 -7.78 -7.84 -21.46
C LEU A 126 -8.66 -8.76 -20.62
N ARG A 127 -9.65 -9.40 -21.24
CA ARG A 127 -10.52 -10.37 -20.57
C ARG A 127 -9.72 -11.57 -20.07
N GLN A 128 -8.83 -12.12 -20.91
CA GLN A 128 -7.95 -13.23 -20.53
C GLN A 128 -7.04 -12.82 -19.38
N ARG A 129 -6.40 -11.64 -19.48
CA ARG A 129 -5.54 -11.11 -18.41
C ARG A 129 -6.31 -10.89 -17.09
N ALA A 130 -7.56 -10.40 -17.17
CA ALA A 130 -8.42 -10.25 -15.99
C ALA A 130 -8.75 -11.63 -15.38
N ASP A 131 -9.05 -12.63 -16.21
CA ASP A 131 -9.33 -13.99 -15.77
C ASP A 131 -8.11 -14.63 -15.09
N ASP A 132 -6.89 -14.44 -15.64
CA ASP A 132 -5.64 -14.90 -15.04
C ASP A 132 -5.37 -14.24 -13.67
N VAL A 133 -5.72 -12.95 -13.52
CA VAL A 133 -5.65 -12.24 -12.24
C VAL A 133 -6.65 -12.81 -11.23
N LEU A 134 -7.87 -13.08 -11.65
CA LEU A 134 -8.91 -13.66 -10.80
C LEU A 134 -8.54 -15.09 -10.36
N ASP A 135 -7.92 -15.88 -11.21
CA ASP A 135 -7.39 -17.20 -10.89
C ASP A 135 -6.24 -17.10 -9.88
N PHE A 136 -5.30 -16.17 -10.11
CA PHE A 136 -4.20 -15.90 -9.18
C PHE A 136 -4.70 -15.56 -7.78
N LEU A 137 -5.76 -14.75 -7.69
CA LEU A 137 -6.36 -14.32 -6.43
C LEU A 137 -7.38 -15.32 -5.87
N THR A 138 -7.63 -16.43 -6.57
CA THR A 138 -8.61 -17.47 -6.19
C THR A 138 -10.07 -16.98 -6.08
N ILE A 139 -10.40 -15.89 -6.78
CA ILE A 139 -11.73 -15.27 -6.81
C ILE A 139 -12.42 -15.35 -8.19
N ARG A 140 -11.97 -16.25 -9.08
CA ARG A 140 -12.57 -16.43 -10.43
C ARG A 140 -14.05 -16.72 -10.41
N HIS A 141 -14.53 -17.44 -9.40
CA HIS A 141 -15.95 -17.74 -9.22
C HIS A 141 -16.81 -16.48 -9.04
N LEU A 142 -16.22 -15.34 -8.69
CA LEU A 142 -16.89 -14.04 -8.53
C LEU A 142 -16.81 -13.17 -9.80
N ALA A 143 -16.22 -13.65 -10.91
CA ALA A 143 -15.94 -12.85 -12.11
C ALA A 143 -17.17 -12.11 -12.65
N HIS A 144 -18.36 -12.71 -12.56
CA HIS A 144 -19.62 -12.16 -13.05
C HIS A 144 -20.47 -11.48 -11.97
N GLU A 145 -20.05 -11.54 -10.70
CA GLU A 145 -20.73 -10.84 -9.61
C GLU A 145 -20.49 -9.33 -9.73
N ARG A 146 -21.47 -8.54 -9.28
CA ARG A 146 -21.28 -7.10 -9.14
C ARG A 146 -20.31 -6.81 -8.01
N ALA A 147 -19.34 -5.95 -8.24
CA ALA A 147 -18.33 -5.62 -7.25
C ALA A 147 -18.93 -5.03 -5.96
N GLY A 148 -20.06 -4.35 -6.05
CA GLY A 148 -20.82 -3.86 -4.89
C GLY A 148 -21.28 -4.95 -3.93
N ASN A 149 -21.50 -6.19 -4.40
CA ASN A 149 -21.95 -7.32 -3.61
C ASN A 149 -20.82 -8.05 -2.86
N LEU A 150 -19.57 -7.71 -3.16
CA LEU A 150 -18.41 -8.34 -2.53
C LEU A 150 -18.33 -7.99 -1.04
N SER A 151 -17.84 -8.95 -0.24
CA SER A 151 -17.43 -8.69 1.14
C SER A 151 -16.22 -7.73 1.18
N GLY A 152 -15.99 -7.08 2.32
CA GLY A 152 -14.88 -6.15 2.49
C GLY A 152 -13.53 -6.70 2.05
N GLY A 153 -13.20 -7.93 2.44
CA GLY A 153 -11.93 -8.53 2.04
C GLY A 153 -11.89 -9.00 0.58
N GLN A 154 -13.02 -9.40 -0.03
CA GLN A 154 -13.08 -9.66 -1.47
C GLN A 154 -12.85 -8.37 -2.28
N LYS A 155 -13.35 -7.22 -1.79
CA LYS A 155 -13.05 -5.90 -2.36
C LYS A 155 -11.57 -5.58 -2.27
N LYS A 156 -10.90 -5.90 -1.16
CA LYS A 156 -9.44 -5.74 -1.02
C LYS A 156 -8.65 -6.65 -1.95
N LEU A 157 -9.09 -7.90 -2.19
CA LEU A 157 -8.50 -8.77 -3.20
C LEU A 157 -8.70 -8.21 -4.61
N LEU A 158 -9.88 -7.67 -4.93
CA LEU A 158 -10.13 -7.01 -6.20
C LEU A 158 -9.22 -5.78 -6.38
N GLU A 159 -9.04 -4.98 -5.32
CA GLU A 159 -8.12 -3.83 -5.34
C GLU A 159 -6.67 -4.25 -5.62
N LEU A 160 -6.21 -5.33 -4.96
CA LEU A 160 -4.90 -5.93 -5.26
C LEU A 160 -4.82 -6.42 -6.71
N GLY A 161 -5.89 -7.06 -7.22
CA GLY A 161 -6.00 -7.50 -8.60
C GLY A 161 -5.88 -6.34 -9.60
N ARG A 162 -6.43 -5.18 -9.28
CA ARG A 162 -6.29 -3.98 -10.12
C ARG A 162 -4.83 -3.56 -10.27
N THR A 163 -3.99 -3.74 -9.25
CA THR A 163 -2.56 -3.46 -9.38
C THR A 163 -1.85 -4.42 -10.33
N MET A 164 -2.40 -5.63 -10.53
CA MET A 164 -1.85 -6.63 -11.46
C MET A 164 -2.23 -6.37 -12.92
N MET A 165 -3.26 -5.55 -13.16
CA MET A 165 -3.69 -5.17 -14.51
C MET A 165 -2.79 -4.10 -15.14
N VAL A 166 -1.83 -3.55 -14.39
CA VAL A 166 -0.83 -2.58 -14.83
C VAL A 166 0.57 -3.07 -14.50
N ASP A 167 1.60 -2.41 -15.05
CA ASP A 167 3.00 -2.77 -14.78
C ASP A 167 3.49 -2.12 -13.48
N ALA A 168 2.88 -2.54 -12.37
CA ALA A 168 3.25 -2.06 -11.05
C ALA A 168 4.66 -2.52 -10.68
N LYS A 169 5.49 -1.57 -10.24
CA LYS A 169 6.84 -1.84 -9.69
C LYS A 169 6.82 -1.80 -8.18
N ILE A 170 6.07 -0.86 -7.63
CA ILE A 170 5.87 -0.71 -6.19
C ILE A 170 4.41 -0.38 -5.88
N VAL A 171 3.88 -1.03 -4.87
CA VAL A 171 2.52 -0.84 -4.38
C VAL A 171 2.54 -0.42 -2.91
N PHE A 172 1.95 0.72 -2.64
CA PHE A 172 1.71 1.22 -1.29
C PHE A 172 0.34 0.75 -0.83
N LEU A 173 0.31 -0.07 0.21
CA LEU A 173 -0.90 -0.65 0.79
C LEU A 173 -1.20 0.05 2.13
N ASP A 174 -2.37 0.66 2.24
CA ASP A 174 -2.79 1.42 3.43
C ASP A 174 -3.96 0.68 4.11
N GLU A 175 -3.69 0.09 5.29
CA GLU A 175 -4.66 -0.61 6.14
C GLU A 175 -5.50 -1.68 5.41
N VAL A 176 -4.82 -2.65 4.78
CA VAL A 176 -5.48 -3.73 4.04
C VAL A 176 -6.34 -4.64 4.93
N GLY A 177 -6.03 -4.71 6.22
CA GLY A 177 -6.77 -5.49 7.23
C GLY A 177 -8.03 -4.82 7.76
N ALA A 178 -8.26 -3.52 7.46
CA ALA A 178 -9.41 -2.81 7.99
C ALA A 178 -10.73 -3.41 7.52
N GLY A 179 -11.54 -3.91 8.47
CA GLY A 179 -12.84 -4.54 8.18
C GLY A 179 -12.75 -5.93 7.55
N VAL A 180 -11.58 -6.57 7.60
CA VAL A 180 -11.33 -7.90 7.02
C VAL A 180 -11.19 -8.92 8.15
N ASN A 181 -11.83 -10.11 8.00
CA ASN A 181 -11.64 -11.18 8.95
C ASN A 181 -10.24 -11.82 8.83
N ARG A 182 -9.75 -12.49 9.89
CA ARG A 182 -8.40 -13.07 9.96
C ARG A 182 -8.09 -14.06 8.82
N THR A 183 -9.06 -14.88 8.42
CA THR A 183 -8.85 -15.88 7.35
C THR A 183 -8.57 -15.18 6.02
N LEU A 184 -9.36 -14.16 5.70
CA LEU A 184 -9.23 -13.43 4.46
C LEU A 184 -8.01 -12.49 4.46
N LEU A 185 -7.66 -11.93 5.63
CA LEU A 185 -6.39 -11.21 5.81
C LEU A 185 -5.20 -12.14 5.54
N GLY A 186 -5.28 -13.41 5.97
CA GLY A 186 -4.32 -14.44 5.60
C GLY A 186 -4.19 -14.61 4.09
N THR A 187 -5.32 -14.76 3.38
CA THR A 187 -5.34 -14.89 1.92
C THR A 187 -4.76 -13.68 1.20
N ILE A 188 -5.05 -12.46 1.68
CA ILE A 188 -4.45 -11.23 1.14
C ILE A 188 -2.93 -11.24 1.34
N GLY A 189 -2.46 -11.63 2.53
CA GLY A 189 -1.03 -11.73 2.82
C GLY A 189 -0.33 -12.74 1.92
N ASP A 190 -0.93 -13.91 1.70
CA ASP A 190 -0.38 -14.92 0.80
C ASP A 190 -0.31 -14.42 -0.65
N ALA A 191 -1.33 -13.68 -1.10
CA ALA A 191 -1.33 -13.05 -2.43
C ALA A 191 -0.21 -11.99 -2.56
N ILE A 192 0.02 -11.16 -1.53
CA ILE A 192 1.12 -10.18 -1.49
C ILE A 192 2.48 -10.88 -1.59
N VAL A 193 2.70 -11.95 -0.80
CA VAL A 193 3.95 -12.74 -0.84
C VAL A 193 4.15 -13.39 -2.21
N ARG A 194 3.10 -13.95 -2.80
CA ARG A 194 3.16 -14.54 -4.14
C ARG A 194 3.49 -13.50 -5.21
N LEU A 195 2.85 -12.33 -5.18
CA LEU A 195 3.16 -11.21 -6.10
C LEU A 195 4.61 -10.75 -5.97
N ASN A 196 5.11 -10.64 -4.74
CA ASN A 196 6.49 -10.29 -4.50
C ASN A 196 7.45 -11.34 -5.08
N LYS A 197 7.25 -12.63 -4.76
CA LYS A 197 8.15 -13.72 -5.18
C LYS A 197 8.05 -14.07 -6.65
N GLU A 198 6.82 -14.16 -7.20
CA GLU A 198 6.57 -14.65 -8.55
C GLU A 198 6.62 -13.54 -9.60
N ARG A 199 6.29 -12.30 -9.21
CA ARG A 199 6.19 -11.14 -10.12
C ARG A 199 7.19 -10.03 -9.83
N GLY A 200 7.97 -10.14 -8.75
CA GLY A 200 9.00 -9.16 -8.38
C GLY A 200 8.46 -7.82 -7.89
N TYR A 201 7.22 -7.77 -7.42
CA TYR A 201 6.61 -6.55 -6.88
C TYR A 201 7.34 -6.12 -5.61
N THR A 202 7.47 -4.81 -5.44
CA THR A 202 7.88 -4.19 -4.18
C THR A 202 6.63 -3.72 -3.45
N PHE A 203 6.56 -3.93 -2.15
CA PHE A 203 5.44 -3.45 -1.34
C PHE A 203 5.92 -2.57 -0.20
N CYS A 204 5.13 -1.55 0.12
CA CYS A 204 5.21 -0.85 1.40
C CYS A 204 3.82 -0.89 2.04
N VAL A 205 3.73 -1.43 3.25
CA VAL A 205 2.46 -1.77 3.90
C VAL A 205 2.33 -0.99 5.19
N ILE A 206 1.26 -0.18 5.32
CA ILE A 206 0.84 0.38 6.61
C ILE A 206 -0.18 -0.59 7.20
N GLU A 207 0.10 -1.10 8.40
CA GLU A 207 -0.80 -1.95 9.15
C GLU A 207 -0.61 -1.79 10.66
N HIS A 208 -1.65 -2.16 11.39
CA HIS A 208 -1.66 -2.14 12.86
C HIS A 208 -1.62 -3.55 13.46
N ASP A 209 -1.89 -4.59 12.66
CA ASP A 209 -1.79 -5.99 13.07
C ASP A 209 -0.34 -6.43 13.03
N MET A 210 0.28 -6.55 14.22
CA MET A 210 1.69 -6.91 14.37
C MET A 210 1.97 -8.35 13.94
N ASP A 211 1.01 -9.26 14.04
CA ASP A 211 1.15 -10.65 13.56
C ASP A 211 1.23 -10.65 12.02
N PHE A 212 0.40 -9.84 11.37
CA PHE A 212 0.42 -9.67 9.92
C PHE A 212 1.75 -9.06 9.44
N ILE A 213 2.19 -7.96 10.07
CA ILE A 213 3.48 -7.31 9.77
C ILE A 213 4.65 -8.27 9.99
N GLY A 214 4.69 -8.96 11.14
CA GLY A 214 5.78 -9.88 11.48
C GLY A 214 5.90 -11.08 10.54
N ARG A 215 4.77 -11.49 9.93
CA ARG A 215 4.74 -12.59 8.96
C ARG A 215 5.17 -12.16 7.55
N LEU A 216 4.88 -10.93 7.15
CA LEU A 216 5.04 -10.47 5.77
C LEU A 216 6.23 -9.58 5.54
N CYS A 217 6.55 -8.70 6.49
CA CYS A 217 7.39 -7.54 6.25
C CYS A 217 8.82 -7.74 6.76
N ASP A 218 9.76 -7.45 5.88
CA ASP A 218 11.18 -7.30 6.18
C ASP A 218 11.81 -6.34 5.16
N PRO A 219 12.29 -5.16 5.59
CA PRO A 219 12.34 -4.62 6.95
C PRO A 219 11.00 -4.02 7.42
N VAL A 220 10.95 -3.68 8.71
CA VAL A 220 9.89 -2.86 9.33
C VAL A 220 10.48 -1.51 9.71
N ILE A 221 9.83 -0.43 9.29
CA ILE A 221 10.16 0.95 9.62
C ILE A 221 9.12 1.48 10.59
N VAL A 222 9.57 2.08 11.68
CA VAL A 222 8.70 2.67 12.70
C VAL A 222 8.73 4.19 12.59
N MET A 223 7.55 4.80 12.53
CA MET A 223 7.41 6.25 12.62
C MET A 223 6.81 6.67 13.95
N ALA A 224 7.30 7.76 14.51
CA ALA A 224 6.73 8.47 15.64
C ALA A 224 6.93 9.98 15.44
N GLU A 225 5.94 10.79 15.81
CA GLU A 225 6.01 12.26 15.77
C GLU A 225 6.53 12.84 14.44
N GLY A 226 6.13 12.22 13.33
CA GLY A 226 6.52 12.66 11.97
C GLY A 226 7.93 12.23 11.52
N LYS A 227 8.66 11.45 12.33
CA LYS A 227 10.04 11.01 12.07
C LYS A 227 10.14 9.50 11.99
N VAL A 228 11.19 9.01 11.35
CA VAL A 228 11.59 7.61 11.46
C VAL A 228 12.26 7.40 12.80
N LEU A 229 11.71 6.52 13.61
CA LEU A 229 12.21 6.20 14.95
C LEU A 229 13.17 5.02 14.94
N ALA A 230 12.84 3.96 14.18
CA ALA A 230 13.63 2.75 14.08
C ALA A 230 13.39 2.04 12.74
N GLU A 231 14.38 1.26 12.29
CA GLU A 231 14.27 0.32 11.17
C GLU A 231 14.97 -0.98 11.55
N GLY A 232 14.36 -2.12 11.25
CA GLY A 232 14.92 -3.44 11.52
C GLY A 232 13.97 -4.56 11.16
N SER A 233 14.28 -5.80 11.53
CA SER A 233 13.34 -6.91 11.44
C SER A 233 12.17 -6.73 12.42
N ALA A 234 11.04 -7.37 12.15
CA ALA A 234 9.89 -7.30 13.06
C ALA A 234 10.26 -7.74 14.49
N ALA A 235 11.13 -8.75 14.64
CA ALA A 235 11.58 -9.25 15.94
C ALA A 235 12.46 -8.25 16.71
N GLU A 236 13.29 -7.47 16.02
CA GLU A 236 14.10 -6.40 16.61
C GLU A 236 13.20 -5.22 17.03
N ILE A 237 12.29 -4.82 16.17
CA ILE A 237 11.35 -3.73 16.41
C ILE A 237 10.46 -4.01 17.63
N MET A 238 9.96 -5.24 17.78
CA MET A 238 9.12 -5.63 18.92
C MET A 238 9.86 -5.60 20.28
N LYS A 239 11.20 -5.62 20.27
CA LYS A 239 12.05 -5.54 21.48
C LYS A 239 12.64 -4.17 21.71
N ASN A 240 12.47 -3.24 20.79
CA ASN A 240 13.04 -1.90 20.87
C ASN A 240 12.28 -1.07 21.91
N GLU A 241 12.98 -0.61 22.94
CA GLU A 241 12.39 0.14 24.05
C GLU A 241 11.76 1.46 23.58
N ASP A 242 12.40 2.18 22.66
CA ASP A 242 11.89 3.45 22.13
C ASP A 242 10.60 3.25 21.35
N VAL A 243 10.50 2.12 20.60
CA VAL A 243 9.28 1.75 19.90
C VAL A 243 8.16 1.43 20.88
N ILE A 244 8.45 0.61 21.90
CA ILE A 244 7.47 0.26 22.94
C ILE A 244 6.97 1.53 23.62
N GLU A 245 7.88 2.48 23.94
CA GLU A 245 7.52 3.76 24.56
C GLU A 245 6.63 4.62 23.65
N ALA A 246 6.94 4.69 22.35
CA ALA A 246 6.15 5.44 21.39
C ALA A 246 4.71 4.92 21.27
N TYR A 247 4.49 3.61 21.42
CA TYR A 247 3.15 2.99 21.38
C TYR A 247 2.39 3.12 22.72
N LEU A 248 3.08 2.97 23.84
CA LEU A 248 2.46 2.99 25.18
C LEU A 248 2.30 4.41 25.74
N GLY A 249 3.07 5.36 25.23
CA GLY A 249 3.18 6.72 25.74
C GLY A 249 3.99 6.79 27.05
N THR A 250 4.65 7.91 27.27
CA THR A 250 5.53 8.17 28.43
C THR A 250 4.88 7.99 29.81
N GLY A 251 3.54 7.98 29.87
CA GLY A 251 2.79 7.84 31.14
C GLY A 251 2.74 6.42 31.73
N LEU A 252 2.91 5.37 30.90
CA LEU A 252 2.84 3.97 31.39
C LEU A 252 4.20 3.45 31.89
N LYS A 253 5.31 3.92 31.31
CA LYS A 253 6.67 3.54 31.77
C LYS A 253 6.88 3.92 33.26
N ASN A 254 6.37 5.07 33.65
CA ASN A 254 6.45 5.53 35.05
C ASN A 254 5.54 4.72 35.99
N LYS A 255 4.39 4.22 35.53
CA LYS A 255 3.51 3.34 36.32
C LYS A 255 4.10 1.92 36.48
N VAL A 256 4.55 1.31 35.36
CA VAL A 256 5.16 -0.03 35.40
C VAL A 256 6.46 -0.02 36.19
N LYS A 257 7.28 1.04 36.07
CA LYS A 257 8.50 1.19 36.87
C LYS A 257 8.20 1.42 38.33
N ALA A 258 7.14 2.17 38.67
CA ALA A 258 6.70 2.38 40.06
C ALA A 258 6.12 1.10 40.68
N GLU A 259 5.41 0.26 39.91
CA GLU A 259 4.88 -1.04 40.37
C GLU A 259 5.99 -2.09 40.55
N LEU A 260 7.03 -2.07 39.70
CA LEU A 260 8.17 -2.97 39.81
C LEU A 260 9.14 -2.57 40.94
N VAL A 261 9.24 -1.28 41.28
CA VAL A 261 10.10 -0.76 42.36
C VAL A 261 9.35 -0.72 43.68
N GLY A 262 8.00 -0.66 43.66
CA GLY A 262 7.15 -0.65 44.87
C GLY A 262 6.76 -2.03 45.40
N GLY A 263 7.22 -3.13 44.77
CA GLY A 263 6.97 -4.51 45.19
C GLY A 263 8.03 -5.12 46.12
N GLU A 264 9.05 -4.36 46.51
CA GLU A 264 10.05 -4.78 47.50
C GLU A 264 10.00 -3.85 48.75
N ALA A 265 8.94 -3.97 49.52
CA ALA A 265 8.88 -3.43 50.86
C ALA A 265 7.92 -4.27 51.75
#